data_01bd1708e3b7f761eccfd623684e6401
#
_entry.id   01bd1708e3b7f761eccfd623684e6401
#
_cell.length_a   1.000
_cell.length_b   1.000
_cell.length_c   1.000
_cell.angle_alpha   90.00
_cell.angle_beta   90.00
_cell.angle_gamma   90.00
#
_symmetry.space_group_name_H-M   'P 1'
#
loop_
_entity.id
_entity.type
_entity.pdbx_description
1 polymer ?
#
loop_
_entity_poly.entity_id
_entity_poly.type
_entity_poly.pdbx_seq_one_letter_code
_entity_poly.pdbx_strand_id
1 'polypeptide(L)'
;MRIDIISCVPKLLDSFFGHSILKRAQDKQHVEVYVHDLRDYATTKHRTVDDYAFGGGAGMVLQIEPIARCLRTLQAERSYDEVIYLTPDGALLQQRTVNTLSLAQNLILLCGHYKGVDQRVRDLFITKEISIGDYVLSGGELAAAVLADAIIRLVPGVLNDETSALTDSFQDDLLAPPVYTRPFVFEGHEVPAVLLSGHEANIEEWRHEQSLKRTAERRPDLLK
;
A
#
# COMPACT_ATOMS: atom_id res chain seq x y z
N MET A 1 -0.36 11.69 9.77
CA MET A 1 -0.58 11.44 8.31
C MET A 1 -2.06 11.29 8.03
N ARG A 2 -2.56 11.80 6.90
CA ARG A 2 -3.94 11.51 6.45
C ARG A 2 -3.91 10.83 5.07
N ILE A 3 -4.78 9.82 4.90
CA ILE A 3 -4.98 9.09 3.65
C ILE A 3 -6.47 9.14 3.30
N ASP A 4 -6.79 9.77 2.18
CA ASP A 4 -8.14 9.81 1.61
C ASP A 4 -8.24 8.83 0.44
N ILE A 5 -9.15 7.86 0.51
CA ILE A 5 -9.33 6.81 -0.50
C ILE A 5 -10.64 7.07 -1.23
N ILE A 6 -10.59 7.25 -2.55
CA ILE A 6 -11.76 7.46 -3.40
C ILE A 6 -12.12 6.14 -4.06
N SER A 7 -13.34 5.65 -3.84
CA SER A 7 -13.81 4.37 -4.36
C SER A 7 -15.28 4.43 -4.80
N CYS A 8 -15.66 3.68 -5.81
CA CYS A 8 -17.07 3.45 -6.15
C CYS A 8 -17.69 2.25 -5.42
N VAL A 9 -16.87 1.48 -4.65
CA VAL A 9 -17.30 0.34 -3.83
C VAL A 9 -16.64 0.43 -2.42
N PRO A 10 -16.89 1.51 -1.66
CA PRO A 10 -16.17 1.81 -0.40
C PRO A 10 -16.29 0.69 0.65
N LYS A 11 -17.41 -0.04 0.66
CA LYS A 11 -17.65 -1.15 1.61
C LYS A 11 -16.62 -2.27 1.57
N LEU A 12 -15.86 -2.41 0.47
CA LEU A 12 -14.75 -3.37 0.41
C LEU A 12 -13.62 -3.04 1.40
N LEU A 13 -13.54 -1.80 1.85
CA LEU A 13 -12.51 -1.31 2.76
C LEU A 13 -12.96 -1.23 4.23
N ASP A 14 -14.26 -1.36 4.51
CA ASP A 14 -14.83 -1.14 5.85
C ASP A 14 -14.17 -2.00 6.95
N SER A 15 -13.96 -3.29 6.68
CA SER A 15 -13.36 -4.19 7.67
C SER A 15 -11.84 -4.07 7.72
N PHE A 16 -11.18 -3.69 6.63
CA PHE A 16 -9.73 -3.70 6.52
C PHE A 16 -9.08 -2.72 7.50
N PHE A 17 -9.56 -1.49 7.56
CA PHE A 17 -9.03 -0.45 8.45
C PHE A 17 -9.55 -0.54 9.89
N GLY A 18 -10.53 -1.40 10.16
CA GLY A 18 -11.16 -1.58 11.47
C GLY A 18 -10.45 -2.56 12.40
N HIS A 19 -9.30 -3.14 12.02
CA HIS A 19 -8.63 -4.19 12.80
C HIS A 19 -7.13 -3.98 12.94
N SER A 20 -6.54 -4.73 13.91
CA SER A 20 -5.10 -4.89 14.12
C SER A 20 -4.34 -3.56 14.23
N ILE A 21 -3.18 -3.47 13.57
CA ILE A 21 -2.27 -2.33 13.62
C ILE A 21 -2.87 -1.08 13.00
N LEU A 22 -3.66 -1.22 11.92
CA LEU A 22 -4.29 -0.11 11.21
C LEU A 22 -5.34 0.59 12.08
N LYS A 23 -6.16 -0.19 12.81
CA LYS A 23 -7.09 0.36 13.79
C LYS A 23 -6.35 1.07 14.92
N ARG A 24 -5.32 0.43 15.50
CA ARG A 24 -4.54 1.02 16.61
C ARG A 24 -3.86 2.32 16.20
N ALA A 25 -3.34 2.41 14.96
CA ALA A 25 -2.73 3.62 14.43
C ALA A 25 -3.73 4.79 14.36
N GLN A 26 -4.97 4.52 13.95
CA GLN A 26 -6.05 5.49 13.93
C GLN A 26 -6.52 5.87 15.35
N ASP A 27 -6.75 4.89 16.23
CA ASP A 27 -7.15 5.11 17.64
C ASP A 27 -6.13 5.98 18.39
N LYS A 28 -4.83 5.83 18.08
CA LYS A 28 -3.73 6.63 18.63
C LYS A 28 -3.47 7.95 17.88
N GLN A 29 -4.25 8.26 16.85
CA GLN A 29 -4.13 9.48 16.03
C GLN A 29 -2.78 9.63 15.29
N HIS A 30 -2.06 8.53 15.04
CA HIS A 30 -0.86 8.57 14.18
C HIS A 30 -1.23 8.75 12.72
N VAL A 31 -2.38 8.18 12.32
CA VAL A 31 -2.93 8.31 10.97
C VAL A 31 -4.44 8.52 11.02
N GLU A 32 -4.97 9.15 9.98
CA GLU A 32 -6.39 9.27 9.69
C GLU A 32 -6.64 8.65 8.33
N VAL A 33 -7.63 7.74 8.22
CA VAL A 33 -8.02 7.14 6.95
C VAL A 33 -9.50 7.45 6.69
N TYR A 34 -9.78 8.08 5.56
CA TYR A 34 -11.14 8.40 5.11
C TYR A 34 -11.42 7.70 3.78
N VAL A 35 -12.53 7.02 3.69
CA VAL A 35 -12.99 6.38 2.45
C VAL A 35 -14.18 7.15 1.91
N HIS A 36 -14.03 7.71 0.70
CA HIS A 36 -15.03 8.51 0.03
C HIS A 36 -15.78 7.68 -1.00
N ASP A 37 -17.12 7.63 -0.88
CA ASP A 37 -17.96 7.06 -1.93
C ASP A 37 -18.02 8.03 -3.12
N LEU A 38 -17.44 7.62 -4.25
CA LEU A 38 -17.44 8.42 -5.47
C LEU A 38 -18.87 8.80 -5.93
N ARG A 39 -19.88 7.99 -5.57
CA ARG A 39 -21.29 8.23 -5.89
C ARG A 39 -21.85 9.46 -5.19
N ASP A 40 -21.27 9.91 -4.07
CA ASP A 40 -21.69 11.14 -3.38
C ASP A 40 -21.37 12.40 -4.20
N TYR A 41 -20.46 12.29 -5.16
CA TYR A 41 -20.03 13.36 -6.04
C TYR A 41 -20.70 13.33 -7.43
N ALA A 42 -21.59 12.34 -7.66
CA ALA A 42 -22.40 12.30 -8.88
C ALA A 42 -23.53 13.32 -8.83
N THR A 43 -23.88 13.90 -9.99
CA THR A 43 -24.99 14.88 -10.13
C THR A 43 -26.26 14.27 -10.65
N THR A 44 -26.20 13.04 -11.18
CA THR A 44 -27.37 12.34 -11.70
C THR A 44 -28.27 11.84 -10.59
N LYS A 45 -29.57 11.77 -10.83
CA LYS A 45 -30.56 11.21 -9.87
C LYS A 45 -30.20 9.80 -9.40
N HIS A 46 -29.58 9.02 -10.26
CA HIS A 46 -29.17 7.63 -9.98
C HIS A 46 -27.77 7.50 -9.43
N ARG A 47 -27.08 8.64 -9.14
CA ARG A 47 -25.71 8.66 -8.60
C ARG A 47 -24.73 7.84 -9.47
N THR A 48 -24.90 7.93 -10.80
CA THR A 48 -24.10 7.22 -11.80
C THR A 48 -22.69 7.82 -11.85
N VAL A 49 -21.67 6.97 -11.83
CA VAL A 49 -20.25 7.36 -11.84
C VAL A 49 -19.47 6.78 -13.00
N ASP A 50 -20.10 6.01 -13.86
CA ASP A 50 -19.52 5.31 -15.01
C ASP A 50 -20.38 5.51 -16.26
N ASP A 51 -19.77 5.36 -17.45
CA ASP A 51 -20.43 5.45 -18.74
C ASP A 51 -19.68 4.64 -19.80
N TYR A 52 -20.26 4.49 -20.97
CA TYR A 52 -19.62 3.85 -22.12
C TYR A 52 -18.41 4.66 -22.61
N ALA A 53 -17.38 3.94 -23.01
CA ALA A 53 -16.21 4.59 -23.59
C ALA A 53 -16.54 5.20 -24.97
N PHE A 54 -16.00 6.38 -25.27
CA PHE A 54 -15.98 6.90 -26.64
C PHE A 54 -15.20 5.92 -27.54
N GLY A 55 -15.67 5.73 -28.74
CA GLY A 55 -15.11 4.76 -29.69
C GLY A 55 -15.67 3.34 -29.54
N GLY A 56 -16.53 3.11 -28.56
CA GLY A 56 -17.18 1.81 -28.36
C GLY A 56 -16.31 0.81 -27.59
N GLY A 57 -16.70 -0.46 -27.61
CA GLY A 57 -16.01 -1.52 -26.90
C GLY A 57 -16.84 -2.07 -25.71
N ALA A 58 -16.38 -3.17 -25.14
CA ALA A 58 -17.03 -3.80 -23.99
C ALA A 58 -16.57 -3.17 -22.67
N GLY A 59 -17.53 -2.93 -21.77
CA GLY A 59 -17.30 -2.41 -20.43
C GLY A 59 -17.52 -0.90 -20.31
N MET A 60 -17.47 -0.43 -19.07
CA MET A 60 -17.71 0.95 -18.67
C MET A 60 -16.39 1.62 -18.27
N VAL A 61 -16.40 2.95 -18.17
CA VAL A 61 -15.27 3.76 -17.71
C VAL A 61 -15.77 4.71 -16.62
N LEU A 62 -15.01 4.90 -15.54
CA LEU A 62 -15.35 5.88 -14.53
C LEU A 62 -15.29 7.30 -15.11
N GLN A 63 -16.37 8.04 -14.93
CA GLN A 63 -16.55 9.38 -15.48
C GLN A 63 -15.60 10.40 -14.82
N ILE A 64 -15.13 11.35 -15.61
CA ILE A 64 -14.26 12.43 -15.13
C ILE A 64 -14.96 13.35 -14.11
N GLU A 65 -16.25 13.71 -14.30
CA GLU A 65 -16.91 14.72 -13.48
C GLU A 65 -17.04 14.36 -11.99
N PRO A 66 -17.52 13.14 -11.59
CA PRO A 66 -17.56 12.76 -10.19
C PRO A 66 -16.16 12.74 -9.56
N ILE A 67 -15.16 12.20 -10.26
CA ILE A 67 -13.78 12.12 -9.77
C ILE A 67 -13.21 13.53 -9.59
N ALA A 68 -13.30 14.40 -10.60
CA ALA A 68 -12.79 15.76 -10.54
C ALA A 68 -13.46 16.57 -9.42
N ARG A 69 -14.77 16.36 -9.20
CA ARG A 69 -15.51 17.04 -8.12
C ARG A 69 -15.03 16.57 -6.75
N CYS A 70 -14.86 15.26 -6.55
CA CYS A 70 -14.31 14.70 -5.33
C CYS A 70 -12.90 15.25 -5.04
N LEU A 71 -12.00 15.17 -6.02
CA LEU A 71 -10.61 15.64 -5.90
C LEU A 71 -10.55 17.14 -5.56
N ARG A 72 -11.32 17.98 -6.26
CA ARG A 72 -11.37 19.43 -5.99
C ARG A 72 -11.93 19.75 -4.61
N THR A 73 -12.92 18.99 -4.12
CA THR A 73 -13.45 19.16 -2.77
C THR A 73 -12.37 18.88 -1.74
N LEU A 74 -11.66 17.76 -1.87
CA LEU A 74 -10.58 17.41 -0.96
C LEU A 74 -9.41 18.41 -1.01
N GLN A 75 -9.01 18.83 -2.22
CA GLN A 75 -7.93 19.80 -2.43
C GLN A 75 -8.29 21.22 -1.98
N ALA A 76 -9.58 21.56 -1.88
CA ALA A 76 -10.02 22.85 -1.31
C ALA A 76 -9.90 22.87 0.24
N GLU A 77 -9.93 21.70 0.89
CA GLU A 77 -9.79 21.59 2.35
C GLU A 77 -8.32 21.61 2.80
N ARG A 78 -7.41 21.02 2.01
CA ARG A 78 -5.97 20.88 2.31
C ARG A 78 -5.11 20.65 1.08
N SER A 79 -3.81 20.88 1.21
CA SER A 79 -2.83 20.43 0.23
C SER A 79 -2.53 18.93 0.39
N TYR A 80 -2.37 18.23 -0.73
CA TYR A 80 -1.95 16.83 -0.78
C TYR A 80 -0.57 16.73 -1.41
N ASP A 81 0.26 15.87 -0.83
CA ASP A 81 1.62 15.63 -1.32
C ASP A 81 1.58 14.81 -2.61
N GLU A 82 0.65 13.84 -2.69
CA GLU A 82 0.45 13.01 -3.87
C GLU A 82 -1.04 12.66 -4.07
N VAL A 83 -1.43 12.57 -5.33
CA VAL A 83 -2.69 11.97 -5.80
C VAL A 83 -2.34 10.72 -6.59
N ILE A 84 -2.55 9.56 -5.99
CA ILE A 84 -2.08 8.27 -6.50
C ILE A 84 -3.23 7.49 -7.13
N TYR A 85 -3.08 7.11 -8.39
CA TYR A 85 -4.00 6.22 -9.06
C TYR A 85 -3.47 4.78 -9.03
N LEU A 86 -4.31 3.85 -8.51
CA LEU A 86 -4.00 2.41 -8.45
C LEU A 86 -4.43 1.75 -9.77
N THR A 87 -3.46 1.34 -10.57
CA THR A 87 -3.70 0.84 -11.93
C THR A 87 -2.65 -0.21 -12.33
N PRO A 88 -3.02 -1.25 -13.11
CA PRO A 88 -2.07 -2.28 -13.52
C PRO A 88 -0.90 -1.77 -14.38
N ASP A 89 -1.10 -0.68 -15.12
CA ASP A 89 -0.10 -0.05 -15.99
C ASP A 89 0.77 1.01 -15.29
N GLY A 90 0.60 1.19 -13.98
CA GLY A 90 1.44 2.07 -13.17
C GLY A 90 2.82 1.49 -12.86
N ALA A 91 3.69 2.29 -12.24
CA ALA A 91 4.98 1.84 -11.76
C ALA A 91 4.81 0.77 -10.67
N LEU A 92 5.62 -0.30 -10.74
CA LEU A 92 5.54 -1.39 -9.77
C LEU A 92 5.90 -0.90 -8.36
N LEU A 93 5.05 -1.18 -7.40
CA LEU A 93 5.25 -0.83 -5.99
C LEU A 93 6.49 -1.55 -5.44
N GLN A 94 7.39 -0.77 -4.89
CA GLN A 94 8.61 -1.25 -4.22
C GLN A 94 8.74 -0.59 -2.85
N GLN A 95 9.47 -1.24 -1.94
CA GLN A 95 9.65 -0.75 -0.56
C GLN A 95 10.21 0.69 -0.52
N ARG A 96 11.14 1.06 -1.38
CA ARG A 96 11.68 2.42 -1.49
C ARG A 96 10.59 3.47 -1.81
N THR A 97 9.61 3.12 -2.63
CA THR A 97 8.46 4.00 -2.91
C THR A 97 7.59 4.16 -1.67
N VAL A 98 7.35 3.05 -0.96
CA VAL A 98 6.61 3.05 0.32
C VAL A 98 7.32 3.90 1.37
N ASN A 99 8.65 3.75 1.50
CA ASN A 99 9.46 4.55 2.42
C ASN A 99 9.33 6.06 2.12
N THR A 100 9.36 6.45 0.84
CA THR A 100 9.17 7.85 0.45
C THR A 100 7.76 8.34 0.80
N LEU A 101 6.72 7.56 0.50
CA LEU A 101 5.33 7.92 0.75
C LEU A 101 4.99 7.95 2.25
N SER A 102 5.70 7.19 3.09
CA SER A 102 5.50 7.22 4.55
C SER A 102 5.91 8.54 5.21
N LEU A 103 6.67 9.38 4.52
CA LEU A 103 7.06 10.72 4.95
C LEU A 103 6.03 11.81 4.58
N ALA A 104 5.06 11.48 3.72
CA ALA A 104 4.02 12.40 3.30
C ALA A 104 3.06 12.73 4.45
N GLN A 105 2.45 13.92 4.38
CA GLN A 105 1.44 14.37 5.36
C GLN A 105 0.04 13.98 4.91
N ASN A 106 -0.28 14.16 3.63
CA ASN A 106 -1.61 13.94 3.07
C ASN A 106 -1.51 13.24 1.71
N LEU A 107 -2.20 12.11 1.57
CA LEU A 107 -2.25 11.32 0.34
C LEU A 107 -3.70 11.13 -0.12
N ILE A 108 -3.93 11.17 -1.43
CA ILE A 108 -5.18 10.67 -2.04
C ILE A 108 -4.85 9.38 -2.81
N LEU A 109 -5.64 8.32 -2.57
CA LEU A 109 -5.59 7.09 -3.33
C LEU A 109 -6.88 6.95 -4.15
N LEU A 110 -6.77 6.99 -5.48
CA LEU A 110 -7.89 6.77 -6.39
C LEU A 110 -7.95 5.30 -6.79
N CYS A 111 -9.05 4.64 -6.46
CA CYS A 111 -9.32 3.28 -6.87
C CYS A 111 -9.97 3.26 -8.26
N GLY A 112 -9.32 2.62 -9.23
CA GLY A 112 -9.92 2.30 -10.52
C GLY A 112 -10.98 1.22 -10.40
N HIS A 113 -11.90 1.19 -11.36
CA HIS A 113 -12.91 0.13 -11.51
C HIS A 113 -13.27 -0.01 -12.99
N TYR A 114 -13.99 -1.10 -13.35
CA TYR A 114 -14.40 -1.37 -14.75
C TYR A 114 -13.20 -1.46 -15.72
N LYS A 115 -13.17 -0.59 -16.77
CA LYS A 115 -12.05 -0.47 -17.71
C LYS A 115 -11.03 0.59 -17.33
N GLY A 116 -11.20 1.21 -16.17
CA GLY A 116 -10.37 2.28 -15.66
C GLY A 116 -11.12 3.60 -15.51
N VAL A 117 -10.36 4.69 -15.49
CA VAL A 117 -10.87 6.06 -15.37
C VAL A 117 -10.72 6.79 -16.72
N ASP A 118 -11.51 7.84 -16.93
CA ASP A 118 -11.32 8.75 -18.06
C ASP A 118 -9.87 9.27 -18.09
N GLN A 119 -9.20 9.21 -19.25
CA GLN A 119 -7.79 9.57 -19.38
C GLN A 119 -7.49 11.00 -18.88
N ARG A 120 -8.43 11.93 -19.03
CA ARG A 120 -8.28 13.31 -18.55
C ARG A 120 -8.17 13.40 -17.02
N VAL A 121 -8.65 12.40 -16.25
CA VAL A 121 -8.39 12.33 -14.80
C VAL A 121 -6.90 12.10 -14.56
N ARG A 122 -6.29 11.18 -15.31
CA ARG A 122 -4.86 10.89 -15.21
C ARG A 122 -4.03 12.13 -15.57
N ASP A 123 -4.37 12.77 -16.68
CA ASP A 123 -3.61 13.91 -17.22
C ASP A 123 -3.70 15.16 -16.34
N LEU A 124 -4.83 15.39 -15.65
CA LEU A 124 -5.09 16.64 -14.95
C LEU A 124 -4.88 16.59 -13.44
N PHE A 125 -5.01 15.39 -12.81
CA PHE A 125 -5.09 15.30 -11.35
C PHE A 125 -4.10 14.30 -10.74
N ILE A 126 -3.66 13.29 -11.49
CA ILE A 126 -2.83 12.23 -10.94
C ILE A 126 -1.37 12.66 -10.94
N THR A 127 -0.70 12.53 -9.80
CA THR A 127 0.72 12.83 -9.65
C THR A 127 1.56 11.56 -9.74
N LYS A 128 0.95 10.40 -9.42
CA LYS A 128 1.65 9.12 -9.38
C LYS A 128 0.71 7.96 -9.74
N GLU A 129 1.18 7.01 -10.52
CA GLU A 129 0.45 5.79 -10.88
C GLU A 129 1.20 4.58 -10.36
N ILE A 130 0.50 3.71 -9.60
CA ILE A 130 1.12 2.58 -8.92
C ILE A 130 0.38 1.28 -9.24
N SER A 131 1.16 0.27 -9.61
CA SER A 131 0.75 -1.12 -9.75
C SER A 131 1.27 -1.95 -8.58
N ILE A 132 0.47 -2.88 -8.08
CA ILE A 132 0.90 -3.86 -7.06
C ILE A 132 1.35 -5.20 -7.66
N GLY A 133 1.42 -5.31 -8.98
CA GLY A 133 1.89 -6.51 -9.69
C GLY A 133 1.27 -6.67 -11.08
N ASP A 134 1.83 -7.58 -11.86
CA ASP A 134 1.44 -7.85 -13.25
C ASP A 134 0.20 -8.77 -13.30
N TYR A 135 -0.89 -8.32 -12.72
CA TYR A 135 -2.19 -8.99 -12.76
C TYR A 135 -3.33 -7.96 -12.65
N VAL A 136 -4.52 -8.35 -13.09
CA VAL A 136 -5.70 -7.48 -13.09
C VAL A 136 -6.66 -7.88 -11.98
N LEU A 137 -7.10 -6.88 -11.20
CA LEU A 137 -8.15 -7.00 -10.19
C LEU A 137 -9.46 -6.43 -10.72
N SER A 138 -10.58 -6.71 -10.05
CA SER A 138 -11.88 -6.13 -10.37
C SER A 138 -11.99 -4.64 -10.05
N GLY A 139 -11.15 -4.14 -9.14
CA GLY A 139 -11.09 -2.73 -8.73
C GLY A 139 -9.79 -2.41 -7.99
N GLY A 140 -9.52 -1.15 -7.74
CA GLY A 140 -8.32 -0.65 -7.09
C GLY A 140 -8.34 -0.72 -5.56
N GLU A 141 -9.44 -1.11 -4.93
CA GLU A 141 -9.63 -1.08 -3.48
C GLU A 141 -8.61 -1.94 -2.74
N LEU A 142 -8.36 -3.17 -3.22
CA LEU A 142 -7.35 -4.05 -2.62
C LEU A 142 -5.94 -3.50 -2.80
N ALA A 143 -5.66 -2.89 -3.96
CA ALA A 143 -4.37 -2.24 -4.20
C ALA A 143 -4.19 -1.02 -3.27
N ALA A 144 -5.24 -0.23 -3.04
CA ALA A 144 -5.23 0.87 -2.09
C ALA A 144 -5.01 0.37 -0.65
N ALA A 145 -5.66 -0.74 -0.28
CA ALA A 145 -5.47 -1.37 1.03
C ALA A 145 -4.02 -1.82 1.23
N VAL A 146 -3.42 -2.52 0.24
CA VAL A 146 -2.02 -2.96 0.27
C VAL A 146 -1.07 -1.77 0.41
N LEU A 147 -1.26 -0.72 -0.40
CA LEU A 147 -0.42 0.48 -0.35
C LEU A 147 -0.55 1.21 0.99
N ALA A 148 -1.79 1.38 1.49
CA ALA A 148 -2.05 2.05 2.76
C ALA A 148 -1.44 1.27 3.94
N ASP A 149 -1.57 -0.07 3.99
CA ASP A 149 -0.93 -0.90 5.02
C ASP A 149 0.58 -0.75 5.01
N ALA A 150 1.19 -0.87 3.82
CA ALA A 150 2.63 -0.74 3.66
C ALA A 150 3.17 0.63 4.12
N ILE A 151 2.41 1.73 3.87
CA ILE A 151 2.76 3.09 4.31
C ILE A 151 2.53 3.24 5.82
N ILE A 152 1.35 2.90 6.32
CA ILE A 152 0.92 3.18 7.69
C ILE A 152 1.84 2.50 8.70
N ARG A 153 2.29 1.26 8.43
CA ARG A 153 3.19 0.55 9.35
C ARG A 153 4.56 1.21 9.53
N LEU A 154 4.96 2.10 8.61
CA LEU A 154 6.21 2.87 8.69
C LEU A 154 6.04 4.23 9.37
N VAL A 155 4.82 4.65 9.65
CA VAL A 155 4.58 5.92 10.38
C VAL A 155 5.10 5.76 11.82
N PRO A 156 5.92 6.72 12.33
CA PRO A 156 6.44 6.66 13.69
C PRO A 156 5.36 6.42 14.75
N GLY A 157 5.63 5.54 15.70
CA GLY A 157 4.72 5.17 16.78
C GLY A 157 3.63 4.15 16.42
N VAL A 158 3.52 3.72 15.17
CA VAL A 158 2.56 2.69 14.73
C VAL A 158 3.05 1.29 15.09
N LEU A 159 4.31 0.96 14.82
CA LEU A 159 4.94 -0.25 15.33
C LEU A 159 5.36 -0.07 16.78
N ASN A 160 5.21 -1.11 17.60
CA ASN A 160 5.65 -1.06 19.00
C ASN A 160 7.18 -0.95 19.14
N ASP A 161 7.91 -1.49 18.18
CA ASP A 161 9.35 -1.41 18.06
C ASP A 161 9.68 -0.88 16.66
N GLU A 162 10.14 0.36 16.60
CA GLU A 162 10.48 1.04 15.34
C GLU A 162 11.65 0.36 14.62
N THR A 163 12.54 -0.33 15.36
CA THR A 163 13.65 -1.07 14.76
C THR A 163 13.18 -2.30 14.00
N SER A 164 11.98 -2.82 14.32
CA SER A 164 11.39 -3.96 13.63
C SER A 164 11.22 -3.69 12.12
N ALA A 165 10.86 -2.46 11.73
CA ALA A 165 10.75 -2.09 10.32
C ALA A 165 12.10 -2.10 9.60
N LEU A 166 13.20 -1.79 10.31
CA LEU A 166 14.54 -1.72 9.72
C LEU A 166 15.11 -3.09 9.38
N THR A 167 14.63 -4.15 10.05
CA THR A 167 15.09 -5.54 9.83
C THR A 167 14.19 -6.33 8.88
N ASP A 168 13.17 -5.72 8.33
CA ASP A 168 12.29 -6.34 7.33
C ASP A 168 12.98 -6.47 5.96
N SER A 169 12.46 -7.38 5.14
CA SER A 169 12.93 -7.53 3.77
C SER A 169 12.82 -6.20 2.99
N PHE A 170 13.78 -5.95 2.11
CA PHE A 170 13.85 -4.83 1.17
C PHE A 170 14.24 -3.47 1.79
N GLN A 171 14.61 -3.40 3.05
CA GLN A 171 15.12 -2.13 3.62
C GLN A 171 16.54 -1.82 3.13
N ASP A 172 17.42 -2.84 3.10
CA ASP A 172 18.81 -2.74 2.63
C ASP A 172 19.01 -3.55 1.33
N ASP A 173 17.99 -3.63 0.48
CA ASP A 173 17.98 -4.46 -0.73
C ASP A 173 18.24 -5.97 -0.45
N LEU A 174 18.06 -6.41 0.79
CA LEU A 174 18.17 -7.80 1.21
C LEU A 174 16.81 -8.37 1.63
N LEU A 175 16.70 -9.69 1.55
CA LEU A 175 15.62 -10.42 2.22
C LEU A 175 15.96 -10.62 3.70
N ALA A 176 14.97 -10.49 4.57
CA ALA A 176 15.12 -10.75 5.99
C ALA A 176 15.64 -12.19 6.26
N PRO A 177 16.46 -12.37 7.32
CA PRO A 177 16.98 -13.69 7.69
C PRO A 177 15.85 -14.63 8.14
N PRO A 178 16.10 -15.96 8.19
CA PRO A 178 15.13 -16.88 8.76
C PRO A 178 14.93 -16.61 10.25
N VAL A 179 13.69 -16.72 10.70
CA VAL A 179 13.31 -16.55 12.11
C VAL A 179 12.86 -17.87 12.72
N TYR A 180 13.16 -18.05 13.99
CA TYR A 180 12.82 -19.27 14.74
C TYR A 180 12.07 -18.89 16.02
N THR A 181 11.17 -19.79 16.46
CA THR A 181 10.43 -19.68 17.71
C THR A 181 10.43 -21.00 18.45
N ARG A 182 9.84 -21.04 19.63
CA ARG A 182 9.65 -22.27 20.43
C ARG A 182 8.71 -23.26 19.73
N PRO A 183 8.92 -24.57 19.90
CA PRO A 183 9.94 -25.23 20.72
C PRO A 183 11.33 -25.19 20.09
N PHE A 184 12.40 -25.45 20.89
CA PHE A 184 13.79 -25.52 20.44
C PHE A 184 14.04 -26.64 19.42
N VAL A 185 13.44 -27.79 19.61
CA VAL A 185 13.47 -28.93 18.67
C VAL A 185 12.05 -29.23 18.24
N PHE A 186 11.83 -29.32 16.94
CA PHE A 186 10.56 -29.74 16.35
C PHE A 186 10.82 -30.80 15.28
N GLU A 187 10.32 -32.01 15.47
CA GLU A 187 10.46 -33.15 14.54
C GLU A 187 11.91 -33.40 14.11
N GLY A 188 12.86 -33.26 15.04
CA GLY A 188 14.29 -33.44 14.77
C GLY A 188 15.00 -32.22 14.16
N HIS A 189 14.30 -31.16 13.89
CA HIS A 189 14.87 -29.89 13.43
C HIS A 189 15.14 -28.94 14.60
N GLU A 190 16.39 -28.52 14.75
CA GLU A 190 16.84 -27.67 15.85
C GLU A 190 16.96 -26.19 15.43
N VAL A 191 16.75 -25.30 16.39
CA VAL A 191 17.11 -23.89 16.25
C VAL A 191 18.62 -23.76 16.19
N PRO A 192 19.20 -22.95 15.28
CA PRO A 192 20.67 -22.74 15.21
C PRO A 192 21.25 -22.30 16.55
N ALA A 193 22.30 -22.98 16.99
CA ALA A 193 22.91 -22.76 18.31
C ALA A 193 23.38 -21.31 18.53
N VAL A 194 23.80 -20.61 17.46
CA VAL A 194 24.22 -19.20 17.52
C VAL A 194 23.11 -18.29 18.05
N LEU A 195 21.82 -18.57 17.69
CA LEU A 195 20.67 -17.80 18.15
C LEU A 195 20.36 -17.96 19.65
N LEU A 196 20.95 -18.98 20.28
CA LEU A 196 20.80 -19.27 21.71
C LEU A 196 22.01 -18.82 22.53
N SER A 197 23.07 -18.32 21.88
CA SER A 197 24.32 -17.99 22.53
C SER A 197 24.25 -16.75 23.42
N GLY A 198 23.30 -15.85 23.19
CA GLY A 198 23.23 -14.54 23.85
C GLY A 198 24.35 -13.55 23.42
N HIS A 199 25.17 -13.90 22.44
CA HIS A 199 26.22 -13.03 21.88
C HIS A 199 25.67 -12.24 20.71
N GLU A 200 25.22 -11.00 20.96
CA GLU A 200 24.56 -10.14 19.94
C GLU A 200 25.38 -10.02 18.66
N ALA A 201 26.69 -9.77 18.74
CA ALA A 201 27.54 -9.61 17.56
C ALA A 201 27.52 -10.87 16.66
N ASN A 202 27.64 -12.08 17.25
CA ASN A 202 27.60 -13.33 16.49
C ASN A 202 26.21 -13.60 15.90
N ILE A 203 25.14 -13.20 16.60
CA ILE A 203 23.77 -13.31 16.12
C ILE A 203 23.53 -12.38 14.92
N GLU A 204 23.99 -11.13 14.98
CA GLU A 204 23.88 -10.18 13.89
C GLU A 204 24.69 -10.59 12.66
N GLU A 205 25.93 -11.06 12.85
CA GLU A 205 26.75 -11.61 11.76
C GLU A 205 26.03 -12.79 11.07
N TRP A 206 25.53 -13.74 11.85
CA TRP A 206 24.78 -14.87 11.33
C TRP A 206 23.52 -14.44 10.58
N ARG A 207 22.76 -13.47 11.12
CA ARG A 207 21.59 -12.93 10.46
C ARG A 207 21.92 -12.31 9.11
N HIS A 208 22.98 -11.52 9.07
CA HIS A 208 23.45 -10.88 7.84
C HIS A 208 23.89 -11.91 6.79
N GLU A 209 24.66 -12.94 7.17
CA GLU A 209 25.04 -14.03 6.29
C GLU A 209 23.82 -14.79 5.73
N GLN A 210 22.83 -15.06 6.59
CA GLN A 210 21.60 -15.72 6.16
C GLN A 210 20.77 -14.85 5.21
N SER A 211 20.72 -13.54 5.42
CA SER A 211 20.07 -12.59 4.52
C SER A 211 20.73 -12.57 3.16
N LEU A 212 22.05 -12.48 3.08
CA LEU A 212 22.81 -12.54 1.83
C LEU A 212 22.56 -13.84 1.07
N LYS A 213 22.70 -14.98 1.76
CA LYS A 213 22.45 -16.30 1.17
C LYS A 213 21.04 -16.42 0.61
N ARG A 214 20.04 -16.04 1.39
CA ARG A 214 18.63 -16.08 1.02
C ARG A 214 18.30 -15.16 -0.14
N THR A 215 18.91 -13.97 -0.18
CA THR A 215 18.75 -13.03 -1.27
C THR A 215 19.37 -13.57 -2.55
N ALA A 216 20.58 -14.11 -2.50
CA ALA A 216 21.25 -14.72 -3.64
C ALA A 216 20.44 -15.89 -4.24
N GLU A 217 19.81 -16.72 -3.39
CA GLU A 217 19.02 -17.86 -3.81
C GLU A 217 17.65 -17.47 -4.40
N ARG A 218 16.96 -16.48 -3.83
CA ARG A 218 15.55 -16.19 -4.11
C ARG A 218 15.32 -14.92 -4.93
N ARG A 219 16.16 -13.93 -4.74
CA ARG A 219 16.05 -12.59 -5.36
C ARG A 219 17.43 -12.06 -5.74
N PRO A 220 18.17 -12.78 -6.63
CA PRO A 220 19.51 -12.36 -7.07
C PRO A 220 19.50 -10.99 -7.79
N ASP A 221 18.34 -10.54 -8.24
CA ASP A 221 18.12 -9.25 -8.85
C ASP A 221 18.36 -8.08 -7.88
N LEU A 222 18.22 -8.28 -6.57
CA LEU A 222 18.46 -7.27 -5.52
C LEU A 222 19.95 -7.04 -5.22
N LEU A 223 20.83 -7.97 -5.63
CA LEU A 223 22.28 -7.90 -5.38
C LEU A 223 23.06 -7.27 -6.56
N LYS A 224 22.38 -6.64 -7.52
CA LYS A 224 22.99 -6.06 -8.73
C LYS A 224 23.28 -4.58 -8.62
#